data_d541ebdf98a42a8f2f76a758c29380f2
#
_entry.id   d541ebdf98a42a8f2f76a758c29380f2
#
_cell.length_a   1.000
_cell.length_b   1.000
_cell.length_c   1.000
_cell.angle_alpha   90.00
_cell.angle_beta   90.00
_cell.angle_gamma   90.00
#
_symmetry.space_group_name_H-M   'P 1'
#
loop_
_entity.id
_entity.type
_entity.pdbx_description
1 polymer ?
#
loop_
_entity_poly.entity_id
_entity_poly.type
_entity_poly.pdbx_seq_one_letter_code
_entity_poly.pdbx_strand_id
1 'polypeptide(L)'
;VFDIARKTFKWGQNTVTLETGEISRQASGAVLVTMDDTVLLCTVVAAKSAKPGQDFFPLTVDYVEKFYAAGRIPGGFFKREGRPTEREILICRLIDRPLRPLFPDGFYNEVQVIIQVMSSNPEVDSDIPAMIGASAALAISGIPFSGPIGAARVGYIDGQYVLNPSISQMTSSKLDLVVAGTDAAVLMVESEAHQLSEEVMLGAVVFGHEQMQTAIAAIDELVTLGGKPEWDWKPAPKNEALIARINALAETEMRAAYGTRNKQERTTLIRNVEKSTAAKVVEEAKAAGQPVPDNNDINNVLFDIQSRIVRNQILSGEARIDGRDTRTVRPI
;
A
#
# COMPACT_ATOMS: atom_id res chain seq x y z
N VAL A 1 24.86 -7.62 -25.27
CA VAL A 1 23.52 -8.12 -25.56
C VAL A 1 22.77 -8.05 -24.23
N PHE A 2 21.56 -7.43 -24.23
CA PHE A 2 20.71 -7.33 -23.04
C PHE A 2 19.95 -8.65 -22.89
N ASP A 3 19.77 -9.07 -21.65
CA ASP A 3 18.90 -10.21 -21.31
C ASP A 3 17.49 -9.64 -21.04
N ILE A 4 16.69 -9.57 -22.09
CA ILE A 4 15.37 -8.97 -22.06
C ILE A 4 14.33 -10.05 -21.80
N ALA A 5 13.63 -9.96 -20.68
CA ALA A 5 12.46 -10.78 -20.38
C ALA A 5 11.19 -9.99 -20.69
N ARG A 6 10.26 -10.62 -21.39
CA ARG A 6 9.01 -9.99 -21.83
C ARG A 6 7.82 -10.94 -21.68
N LYS A 7 6.72 -10.41 -21.16
CA LYS A 7 5.43 -11.09 -21.12
C LYS A 7 4.35 -10.22 -21.74
N THR A 8 3.66 -10.76 -22.74
CA THR A 8 2.51 -10.10 -23.39
C THR A 8 1.25 -10.90 -23.15
N PHE A 9 0.14 -10.24 -22.83
CA PHE A 9 -1.15 -10.85 -22.58
C PHE A 9 -2.31 -9.97 -23.03
N LYS A 10 -3.46 -10.59 -23.30
CA LYS A 10 -4.72 -9.88 -23.53
C LYS A 10 -5.44 -9.68 -22.21
N TRP A 11 -5.97 -8.47 -22.00
CA TRP A 11 -6.69 -8.12 -20.78
C TRP A 11 -7.89 -7.22 -21.09
N GLY A 12 -9.06 -7.81 -21.15
CA GLY A 12 -10.23 -7.16 -21.69
C GLY A 12 -10.03 -6.81 -23.18
N GLN A 13 -10.21 -5.54 -23.50
CA GLN A 13 -10.02 -5.03 -24.87
C GLN A 13 -8.54 -4.75 -25.19
N ASN A 14 -7.69 -4.58 -24.19
CA ASN A 14 -6.33 -4.12 -24.32
C ASN A 14 -5.32 -5.26 -24.51
N THR A 15 -4.17 -4.92 -25.05
CA THR A 15 -2.96 -5.77 -25.02
C THR A 15 -1.97 -5.15 -24.07
N VAL A 16 -1.51 -5.93 -23.11
CA VAL A 16 -0.52 -5.49 -22.11
C VAL A 16 0.78 -6.23 -22.33
N THR A 17 1.90 -5.50 -22.30
CA THR A 17 3.25 -6.05 -22.33
C THR A 17 4.03 -5.55 -21.12
N LEU A 18 4.61 -6.46 -20.37
CA LEU A 18 5.57 -6.20 -19.30
C LEU A 18 6.95 -6.60 -19.79
N GLU A 19 7.93 -5.71 -19.67
CA GLU A 19 9.29 -5.93 -20.14
C GLU A 19 10.31 -5.49 -19.11
N THR A 20 11.37 -6.26 -18.92
CA THR A 20 12.50 -5.94 -18.03
C THR A 20 13.84 -6.33 -18.66
N GLY A 21 14.94 -5.78 -18.15
CA GLY A 21 16.31 -6.16 -18.51
C GLY A 21 17.03 -5.18 -19.44
N GLU A 22 16.33 -4.28 -20.14
CA GLU A 22 16.95 -3.32 -21.06
C GLU A 22 17.18 -1.95 -20.43
N ILE A 23 16.14 -1.35 -19.84
CA ILE A 23 16.16 0.03 -19.32
C ILE A 23 16.31 0.04 -17.80
N SER A 24 16.92 1.12 -17.26
CA SER A 24 17.06 1.39 -15.81
C SER A 24 17.70 0.24 -15.02
N ARG A 25 18.69 -0.42 -15.57
CA ARG A 25 19.36 -1.64 -15.05
C ARG A 25 20.02 -1.47 -13.68
N GLN A 26 20.29 -0.24 -13.24
CA GLN A 26 20.87 0.06 -11.92
C GLN A 26 19.80 0.07 -10.80
N ALA A 27 18.53 0.15 -11.14
CA ALA A 27 17.46 0.07 -10.17
C ALA A 27 17.38 -1.35 -9.55
N SER A 28 16.80 -1.48 -8.37
CA SER A 28 16.53 -2.78 -7.76
C SER A 28 15.57 -3.60 -8.63
N GLY A 29 14.50 -2.97 -9.14
CA GLY A 29 13.61 -3.50 -10.16
C GLY A 29 13.24 -2.43 -11.17
N ALA A 30 13.07 -2.80 -12.44
CA ALA A 30 12.63 -1.89 -13.50
C ALA A 30 11.78 -2.65 -14.51
N VAL A 31 10.59 -2.14 -14.79
CA VAL A 31 9.66 -2.70 -15.76
C VAL A 31 9.14 -1.61 -16.68
N LEU A 32 9.18 -1.87 -17.97
CA LEU A 32 8.47 -1.10 -18.96
C LEU A 32 7.11 -1.76 -19.18
N VAL A 33 6.04 -1.00 -18.92
CA VAL A 33 4.67 -1.45 -19.16
C VAL A 33 4.14 -0.78 -20.40
N THR A 34 3.60 -1.57 -21.31
CA THR A 34 2.89 -1.07 -22.50
C THR A 34 1.46 -1.59 -22.45
N MET A 35 0.47 -0.70 -22.42
CA MET A 35 -0.94 -1.03 -22.57
C MET A 35 -1.47 -0.30 -23.80
N ASP A 36 -1.61 -1.05 -24.90
CA ASP A 36 -1.74 -0.50 -26.26
C ASP A 36 -0.62 0.52 -26.55
N ASP A 37 -0.91 1.83 -26.72
CA ASP A 37 0.10 2.86 -26.96
C ASP A 37 0.47 3.67 -25.70
N THR A 38 -0.12 3.37 -24.55
CA THR A 38 0.28 3.95 -23.25
C THR A 38 1.47 3.19 -22.72
N VAL A 39 2.61 3.88 -22.52
CA VAL A 39 3.88 3.28 -22.10
C VAL A 39 4.37 3.96 -20.83
N LEU A 40 4.70 3.16 -19.82
CA LEU A 40 5.22 3.63 -18.53
C LEU A 40 6.52 2.91 -18.17
N LEU A 41 7.47 3.67 -17.65
CA LEU A 41 8.66 3.13 -17.00
C LEU A 41 8.45 3.13 -15.49
N CYS A 42 8.40 1.94 -14.90
CA CYS A 42 8.25 1.72 -13.46
C CYS A 42 9.56 1.24 -12.88
N THR A 43 10.11 1.96 -11.91
CA THR A 43 11.39 1.62 -11.27
C THR A 43 11.24 1.57 -9.76
N VAL A 44 11.96 0.65 -9.14
CA VAL A 44 12.02 0.49 -7.68
C VAL A 44 13.47 0.46 -7.24
N VAL A 45 13.77 1.24 -6.22
CA VAL A 45 15.08 1.23 -5.54
C VAL A 45 14.83 1.10 -4.04
N ALA A 46 15.58 0.23 -3.39
CA ALA A 46 15.53 0.11 -1.94
C ALA A 46 16.93 0.18 -1.32
N ALA A 47 17.02 0.85 -0.17
CA ALA A 47 18.21 0.87 0.66
C ALA A 47 18.48 -0.52 1.23
N LYS A 48 19.76 -0.91 1.36
CA LYS A 48 20.15 -2.23 1.87
C LYS A 48 19.99 -2.37 3.39
N SER A 49 19.88 -1.25 4.11
CA SER A 49 19.68 -1.21 5.56
C SER A 49 18.80 -0.03 5.94
N ALA A 50 18.07 -0.16 7.06
CA ALA A 50 17.34 0.94 7.64
C ALA A 50 18.29 1.99 8.25
N LYS A 51 17.86 3.25 8.31
CA LYS A 51 18.58 4.32 9.02
C LYS A 51 18.52 4.07 10.53
N PRO A 52 19.58 4.41 11.30
CA PRO A 52 19.53 4.31 12.75
C PRO A 52 18.34 5.09 13.34
N GLY A 53 17.58 4.45 14.25
CA GLY A 53 16.42 5.05 14.89
C GLY A 53 15.16 5.10 14.01
N GLN A 54 15.15 4.43 12.85
CA GLN A 54 13.98 4.34 11.98
C GLN A 54 12.93 3.43 12.61
N ASP A 55 11.74 3.96 12.88
CA ASP A 55 10.62 3.29 13.55
C ASP A 55 9.37 3.11 12.68
N PHE A 56 9.45 3.52 11.41
CA PHE A 56 8.38 3.34 10.43
C PHE A 56 8.94 2.94 9.06
N PHE A 57 8.10 2.39 8.21
CA PHE A 57 8.46 2.01 6.84
C PHE A 57 8.41 3.22 5.89
N PRO A 58 9.57 3.72 5.41
CA PRO A 58 9.64 4.88 4.52
C PRO A 58 9.47 4.44 3.05
N LEU A 59 8.22 4.21 2.63
CA LEU A 59 7.86 4.01 1.23
C LEU A 59 7.50 5.36 0.60
N THR A 60 8.15 5.69 -0.50
CA THR A 60 7.81 6.83 -1.36
C THR A 60 7.38 6.33 -2.72
N VAL A 61 6.24 6.81 -3.20
CA VAL A 61 5.71 6.51 -4.54
C VAL A 61 5.57 7.83 -5.29
N ASP A 62 6.27 7.93 -6.41
CA ASP A 62 6.21 9.08 -7.32
C ASP A 62 5.65 8.63 -8.68
N TYR A 63 4.55 9.22 -9.09
CA TYR A 63 3.95 9.05 -10.41
C TYR A 63 4.01 10.38 -11.15
N VAL A 64 4.51 10.37 -12.37
CA VAL A 64 4.79 11.59 -13.13
C VAL A 64 4.30 11.46 -14.58
N GLU A 65 3.45 12.39 -14.99
CA GLU A 65 3.02 12.58 -16.36
C GLU A 65 3.82 13.72 -17.02
N LYS A 66 4.63 13.39 -18.01
CA LYS A 66 5.40 14.40 -18.75
C LYS A 66 4.64 14.89 -19.97
N PHE A 67 4.69 16.20 -20.26
CA PHE A 67 4.02 16.78 -21.42
C PHE A 67 4.44 16.13 -22.73
N TYR A 68 5.69 15.70 -22.84
CA TYR A 68 6.20 15.03 -24.06
C TYR A 68 5.48 13.69 -24.33
N ALA A 69 5.01 12.98 -23.29
CA ALA A 69 4.29 11.71 -23.45
C ALA A 69 3.00 11.88 -24.25
N ALA A 70 2.37 13.06 -24.19
CA ALA A 70 1.22 13.44 -24.98
C ALA A 70 1.59 14.26 -26.24
N GLY A 71 2.87 14.30 -26.64
CA GLY A 71 3.35 15.09 -27.77
C GLY A 71 3.24 16.60 -27.58
N ARG A 72 3.23 17.08 -26.33
CA ARG A 72 3.01 18.49 -25.99
C ARG A 72 4.25 19.12 -25.35
N ILE A 73 4.32 20.45 -25.43
CA ILE A 73 5.31 21.26 -24.73
C ILE A 73 4.64 21.87 -23.49
N PRO A 74 5.32 21.91 -22.31
CA PRO A 74 4.77 22.56 -21.12
C PRO A 74 4.28 23.97 -21.39
N GLY A 75 3.15 24.34 -20.83
CA GLY A 75 2.57 25.68 -20.89
C GLY A 75 3.36 26.71 -20.07
N GLY A 76 2.84 27.93 -20.02
CA GLY A 76 3.42 29.02 -19.25
C GLY A 76 4.66 29.65 -19.90
N PHE A 77 5.19 30.69 -19.24
CA PHE A 77 6.33 31.46 -19.75
C PHE A 77 7.63 30.66 -19.78
N PHE A 78 7.89 29.87 -18.75
CA PHE A 78 9.15 29.13 -18.60
C PHE A 78 9.25 27.85 -19.43
N LYS A 79 8.16 27.35 -20.01
CA LYS A 79 8.12 26.10 -20.80
C LYS A 79 8.76 24.91 -20.07
N ARG A 80 8.48 24.77 -18.78
CA ARG A 80 9.01 23.72 -17.91
C ARG A 80 7.87 22.94 -17.28
N GLU A 81 8.19 21.69 -16.89
CA GLU A 81 7.32 20.89 -16.02
C GLU A 81 7.11 21.62 -14.70
N GLY A 82 5.88 21.60 -14.18
CA GLY A 82 5.50 22.23 -12.93
C GLY A 82 5.65 21.30 -11.72
N ARG A 83 4.99 21.69 -10.63
CA ARG A 83 4.78 20.79 -9.48
C ARG A 83 3.82 19.68 -9.89
N PRO A 84 3.85 18.51 -9.19
CA PRO A 84 2.87 17.46 -9.42
C PRO A 84 1.44 18.00 -9.34
N THR A 85 0.61 17.55 -10.26
CA THR A 85 -0.82 17.86 -10.28
C THR A 85 -1.55 17.10 -9.18
N GLU A 86 -2.77 17.52 -8.85
CA GLU A 86 -3.63 16.78 -7.90
C GLU A 86 -3.86 15.33 -8.37
N ARG A 87 -4.09 15.13 -9.66
CA ARG A 87 -4.22 13.80 -10.27
C ARG A 87 -2.99 12.93 -10.02
N GLU A 88 -1.79 13.45 -10.29
CA GLU A 88 -0.54 12.71 -10.05
C GLU A 88 -0.39 12.31 -8.58
N ILE A 89 -0.72 13.21 -7.64
CA ILE A 89 -0.68 12.93 -6.20
C ILE A 89 -1.70 11.85 -5.82
N LEU A 90 -2.91 11.89 -6.38
CA LEU A 90 -3.94 10.88 -6.10
C LEU A 90 -3.55 9.50 -6.65
N ILE A 91 -2.93 9.44 -7.83
CA ILE A 91 -2.41 8.18 -8.39
C ILE A 91 -1.25 7.63 -7.55
N CYS A 92 -0.34 8.48 -7.04
CA CYS A 92 0.68 8.03 -6.07
C CYS A 92 0.04 7.32 -4.88
N ARG A 93 -1.03 7.89 -4.33
CA ARG A 93 -1.76 7.29 -3.20
C ARG A 93 -2.51 6.01 -3.58
N LEU A 94 -3.07 5.98 -4.79
CA LEU A 94 -3.75 4.80 -5.33
C LEU A 94 -2.79 3.60 -5.42
N ILE A 95 -1.52 3.86 -5.78
CA ILE A 95 -0.46 2.85 -5.87
C ILE A 95 0.09 2.48 -4.49
N ASP A 96 0.36 3.45 -3.61
CA ASP A 96 0.93 3.22 -2.28
C ASP A 96 0.02 2.34 -1.40
N ARG A 97 -1.28 2.61 -1.39
CA ARG A 97 -2.24 1.98 -0.48
C ARG A 97 -2.27 0.44 -0.54
N PRO A 98 -2.32 -0.20 -1.72
CA PRO A 98 -2.29 -1.66 -1.80
C PRO A 98 -0.89 -2.27 -1.69
N LEU A 99 0.18 -1.51 -1.98
CA LEU A 99 1.55 -2.02 -1.93
C LEU A 99 2.11 -2.03 -0.51
N ARG A 100 1.89 -0.96 0.25
CA ARG A 100 2.46 -0.76 1.59
C ARG A 100 2.20 -1.90 2.57
N PRO A 101 0.98 -2.46 2.70
CA PRO A 101 0.69 -3.52 3.66
C PRO A 101 1.34 -4.87 3.31
N LEU A 102 1.92 -5.02 2.12
CA LEU A 102 2.55 -6.24 1.65
C LEU A 102 4.06 -6.32 1.98
N PHE A 103 4.61 -5.28 2.57
CA PHE A 103 5.96 -5.36 3.12
C PHE A 103 5.92 -5.99 4.52
N PRO A 104 6.89 -6.84 4.88
CA PRO A 104 6.88 -7.53 6.16
C PRO A 104 7.07 -6.57 7.33
N ASP A 105 6.48 -6.90 8.48
CA ASP A 105 6.63 -6.14 9.71
C ASP A 105 8.11 -6.01 10.10
N GLY A 106 8.52 -4.80 10.47
CA GLY A 106 9.91 -4.50 10.82
C GLY A 106 10.83 -4.23 9.63
N PHE A 107 10.32 -4.27 8.39
CA PHE A 107 11.07 -3.83 7.22
C PHE A 107 11.04 -2.31 7.13
N TYR A 108 12.10 -1.66 7.62
CA TYR A 108 12.21 -0.19 7.68
C TYR A 108 13.25 0.38 6.71
N ASN A 109 13.70 -0.42 5.75
CA ASN A 109 14.56 0.06 4.67
C ASN A 109 13.79 1.03 3.77
N GLU A 110 14.40 2.15 3.41
CA GLU A 110 13.80 3.12 2.50
C GLU A 110 13.55 2.49 1.13
N VAL A 111 12.33 2.60 0.62
CA VAL A 111 11.93 2.13 -0.71
C VAL A 111 11.34 3.30 -1.48
N GLN A 112 11.83 3.49 -2.68
CA GLN A 112 11.31 4.46 -3.63
C GLN A 112 10.80 3.76 -4.89
N VAL A 113 9.56 4.04 -5.25
CA VAL A 113 8.90 3.58 -6.48
C VAL A 113 8.66 4.80 -7.35
N ILE A 114 9.25 4.83 -8.55
CA ILE A 114 9.06 5.93 -9.50
C ILE A 114 8.42 5.38 -10.76
N ILE A 115 7.28 5.97 -11.13
CA ILE A 115 6.53 5.65 -12.34
C ILE A 115 6.51 6.87 -13.23
N GLN A 116 7.00 6.72 -14.45
CA GLN A 116 7.03 7.80 -15.43
C GLN A 116 6.27 7.41 -16.68
N VAL A 117 5.27 8.20 -17.06
CA VAL A 117 4.55 8.03 -18.30
C VAL A 117 5.45 8.49 -19.46
N MET A 118 5.78 7.56 -20.35
CA MET A 118 6.69 7.78 -21.49
C MET A 118 5.93 8.07 -22.78
N SER A 119 4.75 7.46 -22.93
CA SER A 119 3.80 7.68 -24.04
C SER A 119 2.38 7.57 -23.52
N SER A 120 1.46 8.37 -24.01
CA SER A 120 0.08 8.43 -23.55
C SER A 120 -0.88 8.28 -24.73
N ASN A 121 -1.73 7.25 -24.68
CA ASN A 121 -2.89 7.09 -25.54
C ASN A 121 -4.08 7.83 -24.89
N PRO A 122 -4.78 8.73 -25.60
CA PRO A 122 -5.89 9.50 -25.04
C PRO A 122 -7.10 8.64 -24.62
N GLU A 123 -7.19 7.39 -25.05
CA GLU A 123 -8.27 6.46 -24.66
C GLU A 123 -7.89 5.49 -23.53
N VAL A 124 -6.59 5.36 -23.20
CA VAL A 124 -6.11 4.44 -22.17
C VAL A 124 -5.56 5.22 -21.00
N ASP A 125 -6.27 5.16 -19.86
CA ASP A 125 -5.80 5.78 -18.62
C ASP A 125 -4.53 5.08 -18.12
N SER A 126 -3.58 5.87 -17.62
CA SER A 126 -2.26 5.40 -17.24
C SER A 126 -2.19 4.88 -15.78
N ASP A 127 -3.22 5.04 -14.98
CA ASP A 127 -3.21 4.66 -13.56
C ASP A 127 -3.17 3.13 -13.35
N ILE A 128 -4.00 2.38 -14.06
CA ILE A 128 -4.02 0.91 -13.94
C ILE A 128 -2.70 0.29 -14.43
N PRO A 129 -2.17 0.62 -15.62
CA PRO A 129 -0.83 0.15 -15.99
C PRO A 129 0.28 0.63 -15.05
N ALA A 130 0.15 1.81 -14.39
CA ALA A 130 1.09 2.25 -13.36
C ALA A 130 1.07 1.35 -12.12
N MET A 131 -0.11 0.94 -11.66
CA MET A 131 -0.27 0.03 -10.52
C MET A 131 0.34 -1.34 -10.81
N ILE A 132 0.05 -1.91 -11.97
CA ILE A 132 0.59 -3.21 -12.41
C ILE A 132 2.12 -3.13 -12.57
N GLY A 133 2.61 -2.05 -13.18
CA GLY A 133 4.02 -1.85 -13.40
C GLY A 133 4.83 -1.66 -12.11
N ALA A 134 4.29 -0.91 -11.15
CA ALA A 134 4.89 -0.78 -9.82
C ALA A 134 4.95 -2.13 -9.09
N SER A 135 3.86 -2.91 -9.15
CA SER A 135 3.79 -4.26 -8.61
C SER A 135 4.82 -5.19 -9.25
N ALA A 136 4.91 -5.20 -10.58
CA ALA A 136 5.87 -6.00 -11.33
C ALA A 136 7.32 -5.61 -11.01
N ALA A 137 7.62 -4.30 -10.92
CA ALA A 137 8.96 -3.82 -10.58
C ALA A 137 9.38 -4.23 -9.15
N LEU A 138 8.46 -4.22 -8.19
CA LEU A 138 8.69 -4.74 -6.85
C LEU A 138 8.91 -6.26 -6.87
N ALA A 139 8.04 -7.01 -7.53
CA ALA A 139 8.09 -8.47 -7.57
C ALA A 139 9.41 -9.00 -8.17
N ILE A 140 9.94 -8.38 -9.25
CA ILE A 140 11.21 -8.78 -9.86
C ILE A 140 12.45 -8.29 -9.10
N SER A 141 12.31 -7.40 -8.13
CA SER A 141 13.45 -6.70 -7.48
C SER A 141 14.21 -7.55 -6.46
N GLY A 142 13.57 -8.61 -5.95
CA GLY A 142 14.06 -9.41 -4.83
C GLY A 142 13.91 -8.74 -3.46
N ILE A 143 13.33 -7.54 -3.37
CA ILE A 143 13.00 -6.87 -2.10
C ILE A 143 11.92 -7.70 -1.38
N PRO A 144 11.98 -7.85 -0.02
CA PRO A 144 10.92 -8.53 0.72
C PRO A 144 9.54 -7.90 0.47
N PHE A 145 8.70 -8.61 -0.27
CA PHE A 145 7.40 -8.14 -0.72
C PHE A 145 6.45 -9.32 -0.92
N SER A 146 5.32 -9.33 -0.22
CA SER A 146 4.32 -10.41 -0.24
C SER A 146 3.26 -10.22 -1.34
N GLY A 147 3.65 -9.58 -2.46
CA GLY A 147 2.87 -9.48 -3.68
C GLY A 147 3.20 -10.62 -4.66
N PRO A 148 2.80 -10.49 -5.94
CA PRO A 148 2.35 -9.23 -6.56
C PRO A 148 0.90 -8.85 -6.24
N ILE A 149 0.55 -7.60 -6.60
CA ILE A 149 -0.83 -7.15 -6.71
C ILE A 149 -1.24 -7.04 -8.19
N GLY A 150 -2.52 -7.29 -8.44
CA GLY A 150 -3.22 -6.80 -9.61
C GLY A 150 -4.03 -5.55 -9.29
N ALA A 151 -4.49 -4.87 -10.33
CA ALA A 151 -5.45 -3.77 -10.22
C ALA A 151 -6.33 -3.76 -11.45
N ALA A 152 -7.56 -3.31 -11.33
CA ALA A 152 -8.49 -3.18 -12.46
C ALA A 152 -9.38 -1.96 -12.26
N ARG A 153 -9.71 -1.27 -13.34
CA ARG A 153 -10.80 -0.30 -13.38
C ARG A 153 -12.06 -1.01 -13.86
N VAL A 154 -13.16 -0.82 -13.17
CA VAL A 154 -14.46 -1.39 -13.51
C VAL A 154 -15.45 -0.27 -13.76
N GLY A 155 -15.97 -0.21 -15.00
CA GLY A 155 -17.13 0.60 -15.36
C GLY A 155 -18.43 -0.20 -15.25
N TYR A 156 -19.57 0.52 -15.20
CA TYR A 156 -20.90 -0.08 -15.30
C TYR A 156 -21.70 0.65 -16.36
N ILE A 157 -21.81 0.03 -17.55
CA ILE A 157 -22.40 0.60 -18.76
C ILE A 157 -23.49 -0.32 -19.26
N ASP A 158 -24.68 0.21 -19.51
CA ASP A 158 -25.86 -0.53 -20.02
C ASP A 158 -26.16 -1.82 -19.21
N GLY A 159 -25.97 -1.74 -17.90
CA GLY A 159 -26.26 -2.88 -17.00
C GLY A 159 -25.17 -3.96 -16.96
N GLN A 160 -23.97 -3.71 -17.54
CA GLN A 160 -22.87 -4.66 -17.58
C GLN A 160 -21.58 -4.08 -16.99
N TYR A 161 -20.79 -4.92 -16.36
CA TYR A 161 -19.43 -4.56 -15.91
C TYR A 161 -18.50 -4.55 -17.12
N VAL A 162 -17.68 -3.51 -17.22
CA VAL A 162 -16.68 -3.34 -18.27
C VAL A 162 -15.30 -3.22 -17.63
N LEU A 163 -14.38 -4.09 -18.04
CA LEU A 163 -12.99 -4.08 -17.58
C LEU A 163 -12.20 -3.00 -18.31
N ASN A 164 -11.50 -2.15 -17.57
CA ASN A 164 -10.63 -1.09 -18.07
C ASN A 164 -11.28 -0.32 -19.21
N PRO A 165 -12.47 0.27 -18.97
CA PRO A 165 -13.16 1.03 -20.02
C PRO A 165 -12.28 2.17 -20.51
N SER A 166 -12.38 2.50 -21.80
CA SER A 166 -11.70 3.66 -22.37
C SER A 166 -12.21 4.97 -21.76
N ILE A 167 -11.43 6.05 -21.88
CA ILE A 167 -11.83 7.37 -21.40
C ILE A 167 -13.16 7.80 -22.03
N SER A 168 -13.36 7.52 -23.32
CA SER A 168 -14.65 7.78 -24.01
C SER A 168 -15.78 6.96 -23.40
N GLN A 169 -15.59 5.67 -23.11
CA GLN A 169 -16.61 4.81 -22.51
C GLN A 169 -16.98 5.25 -21.09
N MET A 170 -16.01 5.76 -20.31
CA MET A 170 -16.25 6.27 -18.95
C MET A 170 -17.27 7.41 -18.91
N THR A 171 -17.44 8.18 -19.97
CA THR A 171 -18.44 9.26 -20.05
C THR A 171 -19.89 8.75 -19.93
N SER A 172 -20.16 7.49 -20.28
CA SER A 172 -21.47 6.84 -20.17
C SER A 172 -21.57 5.87 -18.99
N SER A 173 -20.49 5.66 -18.26
CA SER A 173 -20.46 4.75 -17.11
C SER A 173 -21.16 5.35 -15.89
N LYS A 174 -21.93 4.53 -15.19
CA LYS A 174 -22.51 4.86 -13.88
C LYS A 174 -21.60 4.53 -12.71
N LEU A 175 -20.46 3.92 -12.98
CA LEU A 175 -19.46 3.50 -11.99
C LEU A 175 -18.07 3.81 -12.52
N ASP A 176 -17.26 4.45 -11.71
CA ASP A 176 -15.80 4.45 -11.80
C ASP A 176 -15.27 3.77 -10.53
N LEU A 177 -14.80 2.53 -10.66
CA LEU A 177 -14.31 1.76 -9.53
C LEU A 177 -12.93 1.23 -9.86
N VAL A 178 -11.95 1.53 -9.00
CA VAL A 178 -10.63 0.91 -9.01
C VAL A 178 -10.55 -0.09 -7.87
N VAL A 179 -10.20 -1.32 -8.21
CA VAL A 179 -9.94 -2.39 -7.24
C VAL A 179 -8.51 -2.89 -7.40
N ALA A 180 -7.84 -3.12 -6.27
CA ALA A 180 -6.50 -3.72 -6.27
C ALA A 180 -6.35 -4.71 -5.12
N GLY A 181 -5.55 -5.74 -5.33
CA GLY A 181 -5.31 -6.77 -4.33
C GLY A 181 -4.35 -7.85 -4.81
N THR A 182 -4.17 -8.86 -3.98
CA THR A 182 -3.43 -10.07 -4.30
C THR A 182 -4.35 -11.10 -4.98
N ASP A 183 -3.81 -12.24 -5.32
CA ASP A 183 -4.58 -13.40 -5.78
C ASP A 183 -5.66 -13.83 -4.77
N ALA A 184 -5.36 -13.74 -3.47
CA ALA A 184 -6.20 -14.22 -2.40
C ALA A 184 -7.23 -13.19 -1.88
N ALA A 185 -6.98 -11.88 -2.00
CA ALA A 185 -7.80 -10.87 -1.34
C ALA A 185 -7.72 -9.48 -1.99
N VAL A 186 -8.85 -8.77 -1.90
CA VAL A 186 -8.92 -7.33 -2.21
C VAL A 186 -8.27 -6.54 -1.08
N LEU A 187 -7.34 -5.64 -1.41
CA LEU A 187 -6.64 -4.77 -0.47
C LEU A 187 -7.11 -3.32 -0.53
N MET A 188 -7.56 -2.87 -1.70
CA MET A 188 -7.95 -1.49 -1.91
C MET A 188 -9.13 -1.41 -2.88
N VAL A 189 -10.08 -0.58 -2.55
CA VAL A 189 -11.20 -0.17 -3.40
C VAL A 189 -11.34 1.34 -3.32
N GLU A 190 -11.53 1.99 -4.46
CA GLU A 190 -11.88 3.40 -4.57
C GLU A 190 -12.90 3.58 -5.67
N SER A 191 -14.00 4.30 -5.40
CA SER A 191 -15.08 4.39 -6.38
C SER A 191 -15.85 5.69 -6.30
N GLU A 192 -16.37 6.10 -7.47
CA GLU A 192 -17.44 7.07 -7.66
C GLU A 192 -18.60 6.38 -8.37
N ALA A 193 -19.83 6.53 -7.85
CA ALA A 193 -20.99 5.82 -8.36
C ALA A 193 -22.23 6.69 -8.40
N HIS A 194 -23.03 6.55 -9.45
CA HIS A 194 -24.33 7.22 -9.61
C HIS A 194 -25.47 6.37 -9.05
N GLN A 195 -25.65 6.36 -7.71
CA GLN A 195 -26.74 5.71 -6.98
C GLN A 195 -26.98 4.24 -7.37
N LEU A 196 -25.90 3.46 -7.48
CA LEU A 196 -25.98 2.02 -7.72
C LEU A 196 -26.35 1.26 -6.43
N SER A 197 -27.01 0.11 -6.56
CA SER A 197 -27.31 -0.76 -5.42
C SER A 197 -26.04 -1.39 -4.84
N GLU A 198 -26.09 -1.78 -3.56
CA GLU A 198 -25.00 -2.51 -2.90
C GLU A 198 -24.63 -3.80 -3.62
N GLU A 199 -25.62 -4.50 -4.18
CA GLU A 199 -25.40 -5.72 -4.98
C GLU A 199 -24.56 -5.45 -6.23
N VAL A 200 -24.87 -4.38 -6.97
CA VAL A 200 -24.09 -3.98 -8.15
C VAL A 200 -22.66 -3.53 -7.74
N MET A 201 -22.54 -2.79 -6.65
CA MET A 201 -21.23 -2.37 -6.15
C MET A 201 -20.36 -3.57 -5.72
N LEU A 202 -20.94 -4.51 -4.97
CA LEU A 202 -20.23 -5.73 -4.58
C LEU A 202 -19.86 -6.58 -5.79
N GLY A 203 -20.78 -6.75 -6.74
CA GLY A 203 -20.51 -7.46 -7.99
C GLY A 203 -19.39 -6.84 -8.81
N ALA A 204 -19.28 -5.50 -8.82
CA ALA A 204 -18.18 -4.81 -9.49
C ALA A 204 -16.82 -5.09 -8.85
N VAL A 205 -16.74 -5.14 -7.51
CA VAL A 205 -15.52 -5.47 -6.78
C VAL A 205 -15.09 -6.92 -7.07
N VAL A 206 -16.03 -7.86 -7.03
CA VAL A 206 -15.77 -9.29 -7.35
C VAL A 206 -15.29 -9.42 -8.79
N PHE A 207 -16.01 -8.81 -9.74
CA PHE A 207 -15.62 -8.81 -11.16
C PHE A 207 -14.19 -8.28 -11.35
N GLY A 208 -13.87 -7.12 -10.77
CA GLY A 208 -12.53 -6.54 -10.88
C GLY A 208 -11.45 -7.42 -10.28
N HIS A 209 -11.72 -8.07 -9.12
CA HIS A 209 -10.79 -9.00 -8.50
C HIS A 209 -10.55 -10.25 -9.37
N GLU A 210 -11.57 -10.79 -9.97
CA GLU A 210 -11.46 -11.92 -10.92
C GLU A 210 -10.65 -11.53 -12.16
N GLN A 211 -10.91 -10.35 -12.74
CA GLN A 211 -10.24 -9.90 -13.95
C GLN A 211 -8.76 -9.56 -13.73
N MET A 212 -8.38 -9.03 -12.56
CA MET A 212 -6.98 -8.68 -12.28
C MET A 212 -6.08 -9.91 -12.08
N GLN A 213 -6.64 -11.12 -11.88
CA GLN A 213 -5.85 -12.35 -11.79
C GLN A 213 -4.98 -12.60 -13.04
N THR A 214 -5.47 -12.17 -14.20
CA THR A 214 -4.70 -12.26 -15.45
C THR A 214 -3.41 -11.43 -15.38
N ALA A 215 -3.47 -10.24 -14.79
CA ALA A 215 -2.29 -9.41 -14.61
C ALA A 215 -1.33 -9.98 -13.56
N ILE A 216 -1.84 -10.52 -12.45
CA ILE A 216 -1.05 -11.19 -11.41
C ILE A 216 -0.27 -12.36 -12.01
N ALA A 217 -0.94 -13.26 -12.73
CA ALA A 217 -0.30 -14.39 -13.39
C ALA A 217 0.79 -13.96 -14.38
N ALA A 218 0.57 -12.88 -15.13
CA ALA A 218 1.57 -12.34 -16.05
C ALA A 218 2.80 -11.77 -15.32
N ILE A 219 2.61 -11.16 -14.14
CA ILE A 219 3.71 -10.68 -13.29
C ILE A 219 4.52 -11.88 -12.76
N ASP A 220 3.87 -12.92 -12.26
CA ASP A 220 4.53 -14.13 -11.75
C ASP A 220 5.38 -14.83 -12.84
N GLU A 221 4.85 -14.89 -14.07
CA GLU A 221 5.64 -15.37 -15.21
C GLU A 221 6.85 -14.47 -15.49
N LEU A 222 6.70 -13.14 -15.42
CA LEU A 222 7.83 -12.21 -15.60
C LEU A 222 8.88 -12.40 -14.51
N VAL A 223 8.47 -12.63 -13.25
CA VAL A 223 9.38 -12.95 -12.12
C VAL A 223 10.15 -14.22 -12.43
N THR A 224 9.49 -15.26 -12.97
CA THR A 224 10.16 -16.49 -13.35
C THR A 224 11.21 -16.29 -14.45
N LEU A 225 10.94 -15.38 -15.40
CA LEU A 225 11.80 -15.12 -16.56
C LEU A 225 12.98 -14.18 -16.23
N GLY A 226 12.78 -13.20 -15.38
CA GLY A 226 13.76 -12.10 -15.19
C GLY A 226 13.85 -11.55 -13.76
N GLY A 227 13.27 -12.24 -12.78
CA GLY A 227 13.34 -11.86 -11.38
C GLY A 227 14.75 -11.99 -10.79
N LYS A 228 15.09 -11.09 -9.87
CA LYS A 228 16.33 -11.15 -9.09
C LYS A 228 16.16 -12.06 -7.88
N PRO A 229 17.24 -12.66 -7.36
CA PRO A 229 17.19 -13.42 -6.11
C PRO A 229 16.62 -12.59 -4.95
N GLU A 230 15.83 -13.23 -4.10
CA GLU A 230 15.31 -12.61 -2.89
C GLU A 230 16.44 -12.15 -1.95
N TRP A 231 16.23 -11.07 -1.25
CA TRP A 231 17.16 -10.61 -0.23
C TRP A 231 17.14 -11.52 0.99
N ASP A 232 18.30 -11.85 1.53
CA ASP A 232 18.40 -12.50 2.86
C ASP A 232 18.13 -11.46 3.96
N TRP A 233 16.87 -11.00 4.02
CA TRP A 233 16.40 -10.11 5.06
C TRP A 233 15.58 -10.89 6.09
N LYS A 234 15.83 -10.61 7.36
CA LYS A 234 15.07 -11.17 8.47
C LYS A 234 14.70 -10.05 9.44
N PRO A 235 13.50 -10.09 10.02
CA PRO A 235 13.12 -9.13 11.05
C PRO A 235 14.08 -9.25 12.25
N ALA A 236 14.34 -8.11 12.90
CA ALA A 236 15.10 -8.11 14.15
C ALA A 236 14.39 -8.99 15.19
N PRO A 237 15.13 -9.78 15.99
CA PRO A 237 14.54 -10.61 17.02
C PRO A 237 13.82 -9.74 18.04
N LYS A 238 12.58 -10.13 18.40
CA LYS A 238 11.81 -9.43 19.42
C LYS A 238 12.42 -9.68 20.80
N ASN A 239 12.45 -8.64 21.62
CA ASN A 239 12.86 -8.78 23.02
C ASN A 239 11.68 -9.30 23.86
N GLU A 240 11.50 -10.63 23.86
CA GLU A 240 10.38 -11.30 24.54
C GLU A 240 10.36 -11.01 26.06
N ALA A 241 11.51 -10.85 26.70
CA ALA A 241 11.60 -10.50 28.11
C ALA A 241 11.06 -9.09 28.39
N LEU A 242 11.40 -8.12 27.55
CA LEU A 242 10.86 -6.76 27.63
C LEU A 242 9.35 -6.75 27.38
N ILE A 243 8.89 -7.46 26.35
CA ILE A 243 7.46 -7.58 26.00
C ILE A 243 6.68 -8.17 27.20
N ALA A 244 7.14 -9.28 27.76
CA ALA A 244 6.49 -9.91 28.91
C ALA A 244 6.46 -8.96 30.12
N ARG A 245 7.55 -8.25 30.38
CA ARG A 245 7.63 -7.31 31.50
C ARG A 245 6.68 -6.14 31.38
N ILE A 246 6.63 -5.49 30.21
CA ILE A 246 5.70 -4.37 29.95
C ILE A 246 4.25 -4.84 30.02
N ASN A 247 3.92 -6.00 29.47
CA ASN A 247 2.58 -6.58 29.59
C ASN A 247 2.18 -6.75 31.07
N ALA A 248 3.05 -7.32 31.89
CA ALA A 248 2.79 -7.53 33.33
C ALA A 248 2.58 -6.21 34.08
N LEU A 249 3.25 -5.14 33.69
CA LEU A 249 3.15 -3.82 34.32
C LEU A 249 1.94 -3.00 33.87
N ALA A 250 1.58 -3.10 32.58
CA ALA A 250 0.67 -2.13 31.95
C ALA A 250 -0.72 -2.70 31.61
N GLU A 251 -0.87 -4.00 31.31
CA GLU A 251 -2.09 -4.51 30.69
C GLU A 251 -3.35 -4.28 31.52
N THR A 252 -3.29 -4.50 32.83
CA THR A 252 -4.46 -4.36 33.71
C THR A 252 -4.92 -2.90 33.82
N GLU A 253 -3.98 -1.98 34.05
CA GLU A 253 -4.27 -0.55 34.18
C GLU A 253 -4.71 0.04 32.82
N MET A 254 -4.09 -0.39 31.71
CA MET A 254 -4.44 0.02 30.37
C MET A 254 -5.86 -0.42 30.00
N ARG A 255 -6.24 -1.65 30.32
CA ARG A 255 -7.61 -2.16 30.13
C ARG A 255 -8.62 -1.36 30.93
N ALA A 256 -8.32 -1.02 32.19
CA ALA A 256 -9.17 -0.17 33.01
C ALA A 256 -9.33 1.24 32.40
N ALA A 257 -8.24 1.83 31.89
CA ALA A 257 -8.28 3.13 31.22
C ALA A 257 -9.19 3.12 29.99
N TYR A 258 -9.17 2.05 29.17
CA TYR A 258 -10.04 1.91 28.01
C TYR A 258 -11.51 1.66 28.36
N GLY A 259 -11.84 1.29 29.59
CA GLY A 259 -13.22 1.24 30.13
C GLY A 259 -13.82 2.64 30.36
N THR A 260 -13.01 3.70 30.42
CA THR A 260 -13.46 5.08 30.64
C THR A 260 -14.04 5.69 29.37
N ARG A 261 -15.33 6.06 29.37
CA ARG A 261 -16.01 6.63 28.18
C ARG A 261 -15.59 8.06 27.86
N ASN A 262 -15.33 8.88 28.88
CA ASN A 262 -14.90 10.26 28.64
C ASN A 262 -13.52 10.27 27.95
N LYS A 263 -13.45 10.91 26.77
CA LYS A 263 -12.24 10.92 25.94
C LYS A 263 -11.04 11.58 26.64
N GLN A 264 -11.26 12.71 27.29
CA GLN A 264 -10.15 13.47 27.93
C GLN A 264 -9.60 12.71 29.15
N GLU A 265 -10.48 12.21 29.96
CA GLU A 265 -10.11 11.39 31.14
C GLU A 265 -9.39 10.11 30.73
N ARG A 266 -9.93 9.37 29.75
CA ARG A 266 -9.30 8.20 29.18
C ARG A 266 -7.89 8.49 28.65
N THR A 267 -7.71 9.56 27.89
CA THR A 267 -6.41 9.97 27.35
C THR A 267 -5.41 10.26 28.46
N THR A 268 -5.87 10.90 29.54
CA THR A 268 -5.02 11.19 30.71
C THR A 268 -4.60 9.91 31.43
N LEU A 269 -5.53 8.98 31.64
CA LEU A 269 -5.25 7.70 32.26
C LEU A 269 -4.24 6.89 31.44
N ILE A 270 -4.44 6.76 30.13
CA ILE A 270 -3.51 6.08 29.22
C ILE A 270 -2.10 6.67 29.34
N ARG A 271 -1.95 7.99 29.22
CA ARG A 271 -0.66 8.65 29.33
C ARG A 271 0.03 8.42 30.69
N ASN A 272 -0.74 8.33 31.78
CA ASN A 272 -0.20 8.04 33.10
C ASN A 272 0.34 6.60 33.15
N VAL A 273 -0.39 5.63 32.59
CA VAL A 273 0.08 4.22 32.50
C VAL A 273 1.34 4.13 31.65
N GLU A 274 1.38 4.79 30.48
CA GLU A 274 2.57 4.83 29.62
C GLU A 274 3.79 5.36 30.36
N LYS A 275 3.66 6.52 31.00
CA LYS A 275 4.76 7.17 31.75
C LYS A 275 5.23 6.33 32.94
N SER A 276 4.30 5.81 33.75
CA SER A 276 4.65 5.00 34.90
C SER A 276 5.33 3.70 34.53
N THR A 277 4.85 3.04 33.45
CA THR A 277 5.44 1.81 32.95
C THR A 277 6.84 2.05 32.39
N ALA A 278 7.02 3.06 31.55
CA ALA A 278 8.32 3.39 31.00
C ALA A 278 9.35 3.71 32.11
N ALA A 279 8.94 4.50 33.13
CA ALA A 279 9.81 4.82 34.26
C ALA A 279 10.24 3.57 35.04
N LYS A 280 9.30 2.65 35.34
CA LYS A 280 9.59 1.39 36.06
C LYS A 280 10.54 0.50 35.27
N VAL A 281 10.32 0.33 33.96
CA VAL A 281 11.19 -0.49 33.08
C VAL A 281 12.62 0.06 33.05
N VAL A 282 12.78 1.37 32.94
CA VAL A 282 14.09 2.03 32.95
C VAL A 282 14.78 1.88 34.29
N GLU A 283 14.05 2.06 35.40
CA GLU A 283 14.58 1.90 36.76
C GLU A 283 15.05 0.46 37.05
N GLU A 284 14.25 -0.53 36.66
CA GLU A 284 14.57 -1.94 36.79
C GLU A 284 15.82 -2.34 35.99
N ALA A 285 15.92 -1.86 34.74
CA ALA A 285 17.09 -2.11 33.89
C ALA A 285 18.37 -1.53 34.53
N LYS A 286 18.30 -0.30 35.07
CA LYS A 286 19.43 0.34 35.77
C LYS A 286 19.80 -0.41 37.05
N ALA A 287 18.81 -0.84 37.88
CA ALA A 287 19.04 -1.58 39.09
C ALA A 287 19.66 -2.96 38.82
N ALA A 288 19.30 -3.59 37.70
CA ALA A 288 19.85 -4.87 37.27
C ALA A 288 21.19 -4.77 36.53
N GLY A 289 21.72 -3.56 36.31
CA GLY A 289 22.95 -3.33 35.53
C GLY A 289 22.80 -3.75 34.05
N GLN A 290 21.56 -3.81 33.53
CA GLN A 290 21.27 -4.16 32.14
C GLN A 290 21.21 -2.90 31.26
N PRO A 291 21.41 -3.04 29.94
CA PRO A 291 21.20 -1.93 29.01
C PRO A 291 19.76 -1.40 29.13
N VAL A 292 19.62 -0.08 29.21
CA VAL A 292 18.33 0.56 29.24
C VAL A 292 17.66 0.37 27.87
N PRO A 293 16.43 -0.19 27.80
CA PRO A 293 15.70 -0.34 26.55
C PRO A 293 15.46 1.01 25.85
N ASP A 294 15.42 1.00 24.52
CA ASP A 294 15.06 2.18 23.75
C ASP A 294 13.61 2.58 24.04
N ASN A 295 13.36 3.89 24.08
CA ASN A 295 12.00 4.42 24.29
C ASN A 295 11.03 3.96 23.19
N ASN A 296 11.49 3.82 21.95
CA ASN A 296 10.66 3.34 20.85
C ASN A 296 10.23 1.88 21.07
N ASP A 297 11.13 1.02 21.59
CA ASP A 297 10.77 -0.36 21.89
C ASP A 297 9.69 -0.43 22.98
N ILE A 298 9.83 0.38 24.04
CA ILE A 298 8.82 0.46 25.11
C ILE A 298 7.49 0.96 24.55
N ASN A 299 7.50 2.04 23.77
CA ASN A 299 6.30 2.64 23.18
C ASN A 299 5.59 1.70 22.20
N ASN A 300 6.34 0.95 21.39
CA ASN A 300 5.78 -0.03 20.46
C ASN A 300 5.04 -1.15 21.20
N VAL A 301 5.62 -1.69 22.29
CA VAL A 301 4.94 -2.71 23.10
C VAL A 301 3.69 -2.14 23.78
N LEU A 302 3.73 -0.91 24.31
CA LEU A 302 2.56 -0.25 24.89
C LEU A 302 1.46 0.00 23.85
N PHE A 303 1.83 0.37 22.63
CA PHE A 303 0.88 0.52 21.53
C PHE A 303 0.23 -0.82 21.12
N ASP A 304 1.01 -1.91 21.09
CA ASP A 304 0.50 -3.24 20.83
C ASP A 304 -0.53 -3.69 21.87
N ILE A 305 -0.28 -3.39 23.16
CA ILE A 305 -1.24 -3.64 24.25
C ILE A 305 -2.54 -2.89 24.00
N GLN A 306 -2.46 -1.60 23.70
CA GLN A 306 -3.63 -0.76 23.43
C GLN A 306 -4.43 -1.28 22.23
N SER A 307 -3.76 -1.58 21.13
CA SER A 307 -4.36 -2.13 19.92
C SER A 307 -5.06 -3.47 20.20
N ARG A 308 -4.42 -4.36 20.93
CA ARG A 308 -4.97 -5.67 21.31
C ARG A 308 -6.20 -5.52 22.20
N ILE A 309 -6.17 -4.63 23.20
CA ILE A 309 -7.32 -4.38 24.08
C ILE A 309 -8.52 -3.90 23.28
N VAL A 310 -8.37 -2.84 22.49
CA VAL A 310 -9.47 -2.24 21.71
C VAL A 310 -10.01 -3.22 20.68
N ARG A 311 -9.11 -3.93 19.97
CA ARG A 311 -9.52 -4.92 18.97
C ARG A 311 -10.29 -6.08 19.60
N ASN A 312 -9.83 -6.61 20.71
CA ASN A 312 -10.48 -7.73 21.38
C ASN A 312 -11.84 -7.33 21.95
N GLN A 313 -12.00 -6.11 22.50
CA GLN A 313 -13.30 -5.59 22.91
C GLN A 313 -14.33 -5.61 21.78
N ILE A 314 -13.94 -5.14 20.58
CA ILE A 314 -14.82 -5.13 19.42
C ILE A 314 -15.15 -6.55 18.97
N LEU A 315 -14.17 -7.45 18.92
CA LEU A 315 -14.35 -8.84 18.47
C LEU A 315 -15.21 -9.66 19.45
N SER A 316 -15.15 -9.36 20.76
CA SER A 316 -16.00 -10.00 21.78
C SER A 316 -17.44 -9.43 21.83
N GLY A 317 -17.74 -8.44 20.99
CA GLY A 317 -19.08 -7.81 20.94
C GLY A 317 -19.32 -6.76 22.02
N GLU A 318 -18.26 -6.35 22.74
CA GLU A 318 -18.34 -5.24 23.67
C GLU A 318 -18.58 -3.90 22.96
N ALA A 319 -19.10 -2.92 23.69
CA ALA A 319 -19.30 -1.58 23.16
C ALA A 319 -17.95 -0.95 22.75
N ARG A 320 -17.98 -0.14 21.69
CA ARG A 320 -16.82 0.69 21.29
C ARG A 320 -16.43 1.64 22.43
N ILE A 321 -15.21 2.17 22.36
CA ILE A 321 -14.68 3.08 23.40
C ILE A 321 -15.51 4.34 23.64
N ASP A 322 -16.39 4.71 22.70
CA ASP A 322 -17.36 5.82 22.83
C ASP A 322 -18.76 5.35 23.25
N GLY A 323 -18.95 4.06 23.54
CA GLY A 323 -20.17 3.46 24.03
C GLY A 323 -21.16 3.00 22.95
N ARG A 324 -20.86 3.19 21.66
CA ARG A 324 -21.69 2.68 20.56
C ARG A 324 -21.52 1.16 20.41
N ASP A 325 -22.50 0.51 19.87
CA ASP A 325 -22.36 -0.85 19.37
C ASP A 325 -21.57 -0.89 18.04
N THR A 326 -21.38 -2.08 17.49
CA THR A 326 -20.64 -2.28 16.24
C THR A 326 -21.38 -1.87 14.98
N ARG A 327 -22.70 -1.60 15.06
CA ARG A 327 -23.58 -1.27 13.93
C ARG A 327 -23.97 0.22 13.89
N THR A 328 -23.94 0.89 15.01
CA THR A 328 -24.30 2.31 15.11
C THR A 328 -23.24 3.19 14.45
N VAL A 329 -23.65 3.94 13.43
CA VAL A 329 -22.82 4.96 12.78
C VAL A 329 -22.71 6.19 13.69
N ARG A 330 -21.53 6.77 13.78
CA ARG A 330 -21.31 8.01 14.54
C ARG A 330 -22.02 9.17 13.84
N PRO A 331 -22.85 9.97 14.53
CA PRO A 331 -23.41 11.18 13.93
C PRO A 331 -22.29 12.16 13.56
N ILE A 332 -22.49 12.87 12.44
CA ILE A 332 -21.58 13.90 11.94
C ILE A 332 -21.85 15.22 12.66
#